data_47ba2beaeccc0319aac4ce865c6dd2e2
#
_entry.id   47ba2beaeccc0319aac4ce865c6dd2e2
#
_cell.length_a   1.000
_cell.length_b   1.000
_cell.length_c   1.000
_cell.angle_alpha   90.00
_cell.angle_beta   90.00
_cell.angle_gamma   90.00
#
_symmetry.space_group_name_H-M   'P 1'
#
loop_
_entity.id
_entity.type
_entity.pdbx_description
1 polymer ?
#
loop_
_entity_poly.entity_id
_entity_poly.type
_entity_poly.pdbx_seq_one_letter_code
_entity_poly.pdbx_strand_id
1 'polypeptide(L)'
;MGTKNGFGNAQILALAGGIVSIISVFLPWYSAKASMFGVASSISVNGLGSISGNGLLLGLWRENATWEFQGLGVLALGIVSIAVAALLREKIRSMAMFICGILIIGGWAVNIRSIWEFSGEFMDASMQSGAGYGLYIVALAGAMVAAGGLLAWRDVTE
;
A
#
# COMPACT_ATOMS: atom_id res chain seq x y z
N MET A 1 2.97 -32.40 -27.09
CA MET A 1 2.73 -30.98 -26.77
C MET A 1 1.91 -30.92 -25.48
N GLY A 2 2.58 -30.82 -24.35
CA GLY A 2 1.89 -30.68 -23.06
C GLY A 2 1.47 -29.21 -22.86
N THR A 3 0.19 -28.94 -22.85
CA THR A 3 -0.35 -27.66 -22.43
C THR A 3 0.00 -27.47 -20.96
N LYS A 4 1.03 -26.69 -20.66
CA LYS A 4 1.27 -26.17 -19.31
C LYS A 4 0.17 -25.14 -18.99
N ASN A 5 -1.02 -25.63 -18.63
CA ASN A 5 -2.16 -24.82 -18.18
C ASN A 5 -2.01 -24.41 -16.70
N GLY A 6 -0.81 -24.11 -16.23
CA GLY A 6 -0.56 -23.64 -14.87
C GLY A 6 -0.02 -22.21 -14.88
N PHE A 7 -0.43 -21.41 -13.88
CA PHE A 7 0.20 -20.11 -13.64
C PHE A 7 1.69 -20.31 -13.37
N GLY A 8 2.56 -19.62 -14.12
CA GLY A 8 3.99 -19.63 -13.84
C GLY A 8 4.30 -18.94 -12.49
N ASN A 9 5.46 -19.26 -11.89
CA ASN A 9 5.87 -18.67 -10.61
C ASN A 9 5.83 -17.13 -10.62
N ALA A 10 6.18 -16.52 -11.74
CA ALA A 10 6.11 -15.07 -11.95
C ALA A 10 4.68 -14.52 -11.82
N GLN A 11 3.70 -15.23 -12.39
CA GLN A 11 2.28 -14.83 -12.28
C GLN A 11 1.75 -15.00 -10.86
N ILE A 12 2.10 -16.10 -10.18
CA ILE A 12 1.71 -16.34 -8.79
C ILE A 12 2.23 -15.21 -7.89
N LEU A 13 3.49 -14.80 -8.09
CA LEU A 13 4.09 -13.72 -7.34
C LEU A 13 3.36 -12.39 -7.56
N ALA A 14 3.03 -12.06 -8.82
CA ALA A 14 2.31 -10.84 -9.15
C ALA A 14 0.86 -10.86 -8.61
N LEU A 15 0.16 -11.98 -8.68
CA LEU A 15 -1.17 -12.16 -8.12
C LEU A 15 -1.16 -12.00 -6.60
N ALA A 16 -0.20 -12.64 -5.92
CA ALA A 16 -0.02 -12.49 -4.48
C ALA A 16 0.25 -11.02 -4.10
N GLY A 17 1.14 -10.34 -4.82
CA GLY A 17 1.41 -8.92 -4.62
C GLY A 17 0.18 -8.05 -4.81
N GLY A 18 -0.63 -8.29 -5.84
CA GLY A 18 -1.90 -7.59 -6.07
C GLY A 18 -2.90 -7.77 -4.92
N ILE A 19 -3.06 -8.99 -4.42
CA ILE A 19 -3.92 -9.31 -3.27
C ILE A 19 -3.41 -8.61 -2.00
N VAL A 20 -2.10 -8.69 -1.73
CA VAL A 20 -1.46 -8.04 -0.58
C VAL A 20 -1.63 -6.52 -0.66
N SER A 21 -1.53 -5.93 -1.86
CA SER A 21 -1.78 -4.50 -2.10
C SER A 21 -3.20 -4.10 -1.70
N ILE A 22 -4.22 -4.88 -2.10
CA ILE A 22 -5.61 -4.62 -1.73
C ILE A 22 -5.81 -4.70 -0.21
N ILE A 23 -5.28 -5.74 0.44
CA ILE A 23 -5.40 -5.93 1.88
C ILE A 23 -4.73 -4.77 2.64
N SER A 24 -3.58 -4.32 2.16
CA SER A 24 -2.78 -3.27 2.81
C SER A 24 -3.52 -1.93 2.93
N VAL A 25 -4.48 -1.66 2.04
CA VAL A 25 -5.27 -0.41 2.07
C VAL A 25 -6.19 -0.34 3.28
N PHE A 26 -6.60 -1.47 3.83
CA PHE A 26 -7.45 -1.55 5.03
C PHE A 26 -6.63 -1.52 6.34
N LEU A 27 -5.31 -1.67 6.26
CA LEU A 27 -4.41 -1.64 7.40
C LEU A 27 -4.02 -0.20 7.76
N PRO A 28 -3.57 0.06 9.00
CA PRO A 28 -3.11 1.40 9.40
C PRO A 28 -1.94 1.90 8.55
N TRP A 29 -2.12 3.04 7.88
CA TRP A 29 -1.09 3.76 7.14
C TRP A 29 -0.43 4.85 7.96
N TYR A 30 -1.19 5.40 8.91
CA TYR A 30 -0.71 6.37 9.88
C TYR A 30 -1.16 5.97 11.27
N SER A 31 -0.32 6.23 12.26
CA SER A 31 -0.67 6.05 13.67
C SER A 31 -0.06 7.16 14.51
N ALA A 32 -0.83 7.67 15.46
CA ALA A 32 -0.34 8.61 16.46
C ALA A 32 -0.81 8.20 17.85
N LYS A 33 0.06 8.41 18.83
CA LYS A 33 -0.20 8.20 20.26
C LYS A 33 0.20 9.43 21.02
N ALA A 34 -0.65 9.88 21.91
CA ALA A 34 -0.35 10.97 22.82
C ALA A 34 -0.76 10.58 24.26
N SER A 35 -0.02 11.07 25.22
CA SER A 35 -0.36 10.95 26.63
C SER A 35 -0.46 12.36 27.22
N MET A 36 -1.67 12.76 27.61
CA MET A 36 -1.93 14.04 28.27
C MET A 36 -2.60 13.78 29.61
N PHE A 37 -2.07 14.37 30.68
CA PHE A 37 -2.62 14.26 32.05
C PHE A 37 -2.86 12.83 32.54
N GLY A 38 -1.98 11.87 32.14
CA GLY A 38 -2.12 10.46 32.51
C GLY A 38 -3.16 9.67 31.69
N VAL A 39 -3.82 10.30 30.72
CA VAL A 39 -4.76 9.64 29.79
C VAL A 39 -4.05 9.37 28.47
N ALA A 40 -3.93 8.09 28.10
CA ALA A 40 -3.38 7.69 26.82
C ALA A 40 -4.46 7.77 25.74
N SER A 41 -4.16 8.48 24.66
CA SER A 41 -4.99 8.58 23.47
C SER A 41 -4.24 8.02 22.28
N SER A 42 -4.93 7.29 21.40
CA SER A 42 -4.34 6.75 20.16
C SER A 42 -5.30 6.90 19.01
N ILE A 43 -4.74 7.20 17.84
CA ILE A 43 -5.47 7.20 16.57
C ILE A 43 -4.70 6.38 15.54
N SER A 44 -5.42 5.80 14.62
CA SER A 44 -4.88 5.18 13.41
C SER A 44 -5.77 5.50 12.21
N VAL A 45 -5.15 5.75 11.07
CA VAL A 45 -5.84 6.02 9.81
C VAL A 45 -5.42 4.98 8.80
N ASN A 46 -6.36 4.33 8.14
CA ASN A 46 -6.08 3.38 7.07
C ASN A 46 -5.93 4.07 5.71
N GLY A 47 -5.56 3.31 4.68
CA GLY A 47 -5.38 3.85 3.33
C GLY A 47 -6.66 4.45 2.70
N LEU A 48 -7.84 4.11 3.19
CA LEU A 48 -9.12 4.68 2.76
C LEU A 48 -9.49 5.97 3.53
N GLY A 49 -8.64 6.45 4.44
CA GLY A 49 -8.94 7.61 5.28
C GLY A 49 -9.87 7.29 6.46
N SER A 50 -10.19 6.02 6.73
CA SER A 50 -10.98 5.64 7.89
C SER A 50 -10.17 5.79 9.17
N ILE A 51 -10.69 6.59 10.10
CA ILE A 51 -10.05 6.94 11.36
C ILE A 51 -10.61 6.02 12.45
N SER A 52 -9.71 5.38 13.18
CA SER A 52 -10.00 4.53 14.35
C SER A 52 -9.14 4.99 15.52
N GLY A 53 -9.66 4.91 16.74
CA GLY A 53 -8.88 5.30 17.90
C GLY A 53 -9.74 5.53 19.15
N ASN A 54 -9.12 6.07 20.20
CA ASN A 54 -9.77 6.40 21.45
C ASN A 54 -9.29 7.76 21.99
N GLY A 55 -10.07 8.33 22.91
CA GLY A 55 -9.73 9.53 23.66
C GLY A 55 -9.88 10.83 22.89
N LEU A 56 -9.27 11.87 23.40
CA LEU A 56 -9.43 13.27 22.98
C LEU A 56 -8.91 13.51 21.56
N LEU A 57 -7.88 12.77 21.14
CA LEU A 57 -7.30 12.87 19.81
C LEU A 57 -8.30 12.52 18.71
N LEU A 58 -9.19 11.56 18.94
CA LEU A 58 -10.18 11.16 17.95
C LEU A 58 -11.14 12.29 17.58
N GLY A 59 -11.58 13.08 18.58
CA GLY A 59 -12.46 14.23 18.38
C GLY A 59 -11.79 15.33 17.55
N LEU A 60 -10.57 15.72 17.93
CA LEU A 60 -9.80 16.77 17.26
C LEU A 60 -9.45 16.41 15.81
N TRP A 61 -9.15 15.15 15.55
CA TRP A 61 -8.79 14.68 14.21
C TRP A 61 -9.99 14.56 13.27
N ARG A 62 -11.14 14.18 13.79
CA ARG A 62 -12.35 13.98 12.97
C ARG A 62 -12.88 15.30 12.37
N GLU A 63 -12.62 16.43 13.02
CA GLU A 63 -13.04 17.76 12.55
C GLU A 63 -12.05 18.39 11.57
N ASN A 64 -10.77 18.03 11.61
CA ASN A 64 -9.71 18.71 10.88
C ASN A 64 -9.00 17.87 9.81
N ALA A 65 -9.24 16.56 9.76
CA ALA A 65 -8.51 15.69 8.86
C ALA A 65 -9.18 15.57 7.50
N THR A 66 -8.74 16.35 6.53
CA THR A 66 -8.96 16.10 5.09
C THR A 66 -7.88 15.15 4.56
N TRP A 67 -7.97 13.87 4.92
CA TRP A 67 -7.12 12.87 4.28
C TRP A 67 -7.70 12.56 2.91
N GLU A 68 -7.02 13.01 1.87
CA GLU A 68 -7.37 12.65 0.51
C GLU A 68 -7.23 11.12 0.33
N PHE A 69 -8.14 10.52 -0.42
CA PHE A 69 -8.27 9.07 -0.66
C PHE A 69 -7.11 8.47 -1.46
N GLN A 70 -5.88 8.65 -1.00
CA GLN A 70 -4.67 8.18 -1.68
C GLN A 70 -4.60 6.65 -1.78
N GLY A 71 -5.20 5.94 -0.82
CA GLY A 71 -5.29 4.49 -0.84
C GLY A 71 -6.20 3.93 -1.92
N LEU A 72 -7.17 4.70 -2.44
CA LEU A 72 -7.97 4.28 -3.59
C LEU A 72 -7.13 4.03 -4.84
N GLY A 73 -6.08 4.83 -5.05
CA GLY A 73 -5.13 4.61 -6.14
C GLY A 73 -4.39 3.28 -6.00
N VAL A 74 -3.91 2.96 -4.81
CA VAL A 74 -3.25 1.69 -4.52
C VAL A 74 -4.20 0.51 -4.66
N LEU A 75 -5.44 0.64 -4.19
CA LEU A 75 -6.49 -0.38 -4.34
C LEU A 75 -6.79 -0.63 -5.82
N ALA A 76 -6.99 0.42 -6.61
CA ALA A 76 -7.24 0.31 -8.05
C ALA A 76 -6.06 -0.38 -8.77
N LEU A 77 -4.81 0.01 -8.47
CA LEU A 77 -3.60 -0.62 -9.01
C LEU A 77 -3.47 -2.09 -8.59
N GLY A 78 -3.86 -2.44 -7.36
CA GLY A 78 -3.91 -3.83 -6.90
C GLY A 78 -4.88 -4.67 -7.73
N ILE A 79 -6.09 -4.16 -7.98
CA ILE A 79 -7.10 -4.83 -8.81
C ILE A 79 -6.61 -4.94 -10.26
N VAL A 80 -6.06 -3.86 -10.82
CA VAL A 80 -5.51 -3.85 -12.18
C VAL A 80 -4.38 -4.85 -12.32
N SER A 81 -3.46 -4.95 -11.35
CA SER A 81 -2.36 -5.92 -11.40
C SER A 81 -2.83 -7.37 -11.40
N ILE A 82 -3.89 -7.70 -10.65
CA ILE A 82 -4.54 -9.02 -10.69
C ILE A 82 -5.15 -9.28 -12.06
N ALA A 83 -5.91 -8.33 -12.61
CA ALA A 83 -6.55 -8.46 -13.92
C ALA A 83 -5.50 -8.63 -15.03
N VAL A 84 -4.43 -7.85 -15.00
CA VAL A 84 -3.29 -7.94 -15.92
C VAL A 84 -2.63 -9.32 -15.83
N ALA A 85 -2.36 -9.80 -14.64
CA ALA A 85 -1.72 -11.10 -14.43
C ALA A 85 -2.58 -12.28 -14.94
N ALA A 86 -3.93 -12.14 -14.83
CA ALA A 86 -4.87 -13.20 -15.22
C ALA A 86 -5.27 -13.16 -16.70
N LEU A 87 -5.44 -11.98 -17.30
CA LEU A 87 -6.13 -11.80 -18.57
C LEU A 87 -5.21 -11.48 -19.77
N LEU A 88 -4.02 -10.90 -19.54
CA LEU A 88 -3.17 -10.45 -20.63
C LEU A 88 -2.25 -11.57 -21.16
N ARG A 89 -1.87 -11.42 -22.46
CA ARG A 89 -0.90 -12.29 -23.12
C ARG A 89 0.53 -12.04 -22.60
N GLU A 90 1.36 -13.03 -22.63
CA GLU A 90 2.68 -13.11 -21.95
C GLU A 90 3.54 -11.84 -22.06
N LYS A 91 3.80 -11.35 -23.27
CA LYS A 91 4.69 -10.18 -23.48
C LYS A 91 4.11 -8.86 -22.95
N ILE A 92 2.81 -8.63 -23.17
CA ILE A 92 2.13 -7.40 -22.70
C ILE A 92 1.94 -7.49 -21.19
N ARG A 93 1.62 -8.67 -20.68
CA ARG A 93 1.44 -8.96 -19.28
C ARG A 93 2.66 -8.62 -18.43
N SER A 94 3.85 -9.09 -18.83
CA SER A 94 5.09 -8.87 -18.07
C SER A 94 5.41 -7.38 -17.93
N MET A 95 5.31 -6.62 -19.01
CA MET A 95 5.55 -5.18 -19.00
C MET A 95 4.49 -4.43 -18.16
N ALA A 96 3.21 -4.78 -18.33
CA ALA A 96 2.13 -4.15 -17.57
C ALA A 96 2.22 -4.44 -16.06
N MET A 97 2.56 -5.67 -15.64
CA MET A 97 2.80 -6.01 -14.24
C MET A 97 3.97 -5.21 -13.66
N PHE A 98 5.08 -5.09 -14.39
CA PHE A 98 6.23 -4.29 -13.96
C PHE A 98 5.84 -2.83 -13.73
N ILE A 99 5.11 -2.21 -14.68
CA ILE A 99 4.65 -0.83 -14.57
C ILE A 99 3.69 -0.69 -13.37
N CYS A 100 2.72 -1.60 -13.19
CA CYS A 100 1.82 -1.55 -12.04
C CYS A 100 2.60 -1.62 -10.70
N GLY A 101 3.59 -2.50 -10.60
CA GLY A 101 4.42 -2.61 -9.40
C GLY A 101 5.19 -1.32 -9.10
N ILE A 102 5.79 -0.69 -10.11
CA ILE A 102 6.47 0.61 -9.96
C ILE A 102 5.50 1.71 -9.54
N LEU A 103 4.28 1.75 -10.09
CA LEU A 103 3.26 2.74 -9.70
C LEU A 103 2.79 2.54 -8.26
N ILE A 104 2.66 1.30 -7.78
CA ILE A 104 2.33 1.00 -6.38
C ILE A 104 3.46 1.50 -5.45
N ILE A 105 4.73 1.25 -5.81
CA ILE A 105 5.89 1.74 -5.04
C ILE A 105 5.95 3.27 -5.07
N GLY A 106 5.68 3.90 -6.22
CA GLY A 106 5.59 5.34 -6.34
C GLY A 106 4.51 5.94 -5.43
N GLY A 107 3.33 5.35 -5.41
CA GLY A 107 2.26 5.72 -4.49
C GLY A 107 2.68 5.61 -3.02
N TRP A 108 3.37 4.52 -2.65
CA TRP A 108 3.97 4.38 -1.32
C TRP A 108 4.95 5.51 -0.99
N ALA A 109 5.87 5.84 -1.90
CA ALA A 109 6.90 6.85 -1.68
C ALA A 109 6.31 8.26 -1.46
N VAL A 110 5.26 8.61 -2.21
CA VAL A 110 4.54 9.87 -2.02
C VAL A 110 3.86 9.90 -0.65
N ASN A 111 3.18 8.82 -0.27
CA ASN A 111 2.47 8.77 1.01
C ASN A 111 3.42 8.81 2.22
N ILE A 112 4.54 8.09 2.19
CA ILE A 112 5.49 8.10 3.31
C ILE A 112 6.12 9.47 3.49
N ARG A 113 6.41 10.17 2.41
CA ARG A 113 6.93 11.53 2.44
C ARG A 113 5.92 12.49 3.10
N SER A 114 4.66 12.46 2.67
CA SER A 114 3.59 13.29 3.25
C SER A 114 3.42 13.04 4.75
N ILE A 115 3.51 11.78 5.19
CA ILE A 115 3.42 11.41 6.61
C ILE A 115 4.61 11.97 7.40
N TRP A 116 5.82 11.95 6.85
CA TRP A 116 7.01 12.48 7.52
C TRP A 116 6.97 14.00 7.64
N GLU A 117 6.55 14.71 6.59
CA GLU A 117 6.38 16.17 6.62
C GLU A 117 5.35 16.56 7.69
N PHE A 118 4.22 15.86 7.74
CA PHE A 118 3.17 16.08 8.72
C PHE A 118 3.59 15.74 10.16
N SER A 119 4.34 14.66 10.36
CA SER A 119 4.80 14.25 11.70
C SER A 119 5.80 15.24 12.29
N GLY A 120 6.57 15.96 11.47
CA GLY A 120 7.53 16.97 11.90
C GLY A 120 6.89 18.21 12.50
N GLU A 121 5.67 18.58 12.08
CA GLU A 121 4.97 19.78 12.56
C GLU A 121 4.34 19.60 13.95
N PHE A 122 4.08 18.35 14.39
CA PHE A 122 3.40 18.03 15.65
C PHE A 122 4.31 17.42 16.73
N MET A 123 5.63 17.50 16.58
CA MET A 123 6.58 16.99 17.58
C MET A 123 6.62 17.86 18.84
N ASP A 124 5.53 17.86 19.59
CA ASP A 124 5.60 18.18 21.02
C ASP A 124 6.00 16.90 21.78
N ALA A 125 6.80 17.03 22.84
CA ALA A 125 7.50 15.94 23.51
C ALA A 125 6.61 14.78 24.05
N SER A 126 5.28 14.95 24.00
CA SER A 126 4.29 13.98 24.47
C SER A 126 3.56 13.21 23.37
N MET A 127 3.85 13.48 22.08
CA MET A 127 3.14 12.89 20.95
C MET A 127 4.08 12.06 20.08
N GLN A 128 3.79 10.77 19.92
CA GLN A 128 4.49 9.88 18.97
C GLN A 128 3.58 9.64 17.77
N SER A 129 4.04 10.04 16.60
CA SER A 129 3.33 9.82 15.34
C SER A 129 4.24 9.23 14.28
N GLY A 130 3.69 8.49 13.33
CA GLY A 130 4.48 7.91 12.25
C GLY A 130 3.70 7.02 11.29
N ALA A 131 4.43 6.53 10.28
CA ALA A 131 3.89 5.61 9.30
C ALA A 131 3.46 4.29 9.96
N GLY A 132 2.23 3.87 9.65
CA GLY A 132 1.69 2.59 10.08
C GLY A 132 2.22 1.43 9.23
N TYR A 133 2.12 0.21 9.76
CA TYR A 133 2.64 -1.00 9.10
C TYR A 133 1.96 -1.31 7.76
N GLY A 134 0.71 -0.90 7.56
CA GLY A 134 0.00 -1.06 6.29
C GLY A 134 0.73 -0.41 5.11
N LEU A 135 1.37 0.75 5.35
CA LEU A 135 2.12 1.46 4.32
C LEU A 135 3.38 0.68 3.89
N TYR A 136 4.09 0.03 4.82
CA TYR A 136 5.25 -0.82 4.48
C TYR A 136 4.83 -2.06 3.71
N ILE A 137 3.63 -2.60 4.01
CA ILE A 137 3.06 -3.73 3.27
C ILE A 137 2.74 -3.33 1.82
N VAL A 138 2.31 -2.07 1.55
CA VAL A 138 2.15 -1.53 0.19
C VAL A 138 3.47 -1.61 -0.59
N ALA A 139 4.58 -1.18 0.02
CA ALA A 139 5.89 -1.24 -0.64
C ALA A 139 6.29 -2.67 -0.99
N LEU A 140 6.10 -3.61 -0.05
CA LEU A 140 6.35 -5.04 -0.29
C LEU A 140 5.48 -5.59 -1.42
N ALA A 141 4.19 -5.26 -1.42
CA ALA A 141 3.25 -5.67 -2.45
C ALA A 141 3.65 -5.16 -3.85
N GLY A 142 4.02 -3.88 -3.95
CA GLY A 142 4.52 -3.29 -5.19
C GLY A 142 5.80 -3.97 -5.68
N ALA A 143 6.73 -4.28 -4.77
CA ALA A 143 7.95 -5.02 -5.09
C ALA A 143 7.65 -6.43 -5.62
N MET A 144 6.69 -7.15 -5.02
CA MET A 144 6.25 -8.47 -5.49
C MET A 144 5.65 -8.40 -6.90
N VAL A 145 4.80 -7.42 -7.19
CA VAL A 145 4.20 -7.23 -8.52
C VAL A 145 5.27 -6.89 -9.56
N ALA A 146 6.20 -5.97 -9.23
CA ALA A 146 7.30 -5.59 -10.12
C ALA A 146 8.25 -6.78 -10.40
N ALA A 147 8.63 -7.52 -9.36
CA ALA A 147 9.47 -8.70 -9.51
C ALA A 147 8.79 -9.79 -10.35
N GLY A 148 7.48 -10.02 -10.15
CA GLY A 148 6.69 -10.91 -10.99
C GLY A 148 6.71 -10.49 -12.46
N GLY A 149 6.59 -9.18 -12.74
CA GLY A 149 6.71 -8.63 -14.09
C GLY A 149 8.09 -8.86 -14.72
N LEU A 150 9.16 -8.62 -13.96
CA LEU A 150 10.54 -8.84 -14.42
C LEU A 150 10.85 -10.31 -14.70
N LEU A 151 10.43 -11.22 -13.82
CA LEU A 151 10.62 -12.66 -14.01
C LEU A 151 9.87 -13.14 -15.24
N ALA A 152 8.61 -12.70 -15.42
CA ALA A 152 7.84 -13.04 -16.61
C ALA A 152 8.45 -12.47 -17.90
N TRP A 153 9.11 -11.31 -17.84
CA TRP A 153 9.82 -10.76 -19.00
C TRP A 153 11.00 -11.64 -19.41
N ARG A 154 11.79 -12.08 -18.43
CA ARG A 154 12.95 -12.93 -18.66
C ARG A 154 12.55 -14.26 -19.33
N ASP A 155 11.46 -14.89 -18.85
CA ASP A 155 10.95 -16.16 -19.41
C ASP A 155 10.47 -16.03 -20.88
N VAL A 156 10.16 -14.82 -21.36
CA VAL A 156 9.72 -14.54 -22.75
C VAL A 156 10.91 -14.26 -23.69
N THR A 157 12.06 -13.89 -23.12
CA THR A 157 13.26 -13.49 -23.89
C THR A 157 14.29 -14.62 -24.02
N GLU A 158 14.19 -15.67 -23.23
CA GLU A 158 14.95 -16.94 -23.36
C GLU A 158 14.20 -17.94 -24.23
#